data_0071b79fd105b56c2ab9fb8ad3b71cc4
#
_entry.id   0071b79fd105b56c2ab9fb8ad3b71cc4
#
_cell.length_a   1.000
_cell.length_b   1.000
_cell.length_c   1.000
_cell.angle_alpha   90.00
_cell.angle_beta   90.00
_cell.angle_gamma   90.00
#
_symmetry.space_group_name_H-M   'P 1'
#
loop_
_entity.id
_entity.type
_entity.pdbx_description
1 polymer ?
#
loop_
_entity_poly.entity_id
_entity_poly.type
_entity_poly.pdbx_seq_one_letter_code
_entity_poly.pdbx_strand_id
1 'polypeptide(L)'
;MGLLFLVGYMGCGKSTLGRRLARRLGVPFLDTDTLIEAREGASVSDLFRYEGEAHFREVERAVLEEAIAGNESAVVSTGGGLPVWRDNMERMNAAGRTIYLRRSAENIAGRLSPYGRRKRPRLQGLNDEELVAFMTRDMAERDPFYGQATLVIECDRLSDDEIVARILGDGAEPEK
;
A
#
# COMPACT_ATOMS: atom_id res chain seq x y z
N MET A 1 -4.54 6.69 19.91
CA MET A 1 -4.23 6.82 18.46
C MET A 1 -4.83 5.59 17.82
N GLY A 2 -5.51 5.70 16.70
CA GLY A 2 -6.19 4.57 16.07
C GLY A 2 -5.33 3.86 15.02
N LEU A 3 -5.96 3.10 14.14
CA LEU A 3 -5.31 2.46 13.01
C LEU A 3 -4.90 3.48 11.94
N LEU A 4 -3.71 3.31 11.36
CA LEU A 4 -3.22 4.05 10.20
C LEU A 4 -3.03 3.08 9.04
N PHE A 5 -3.81 3.25 7.97
CA PHE A 5 -3.69 2.43 6.77
C PHE A 5 -2.90 3.18 5.69
N LEU A 6 -1.82 2.58 5.21
CA LEU A 6 -1.07 3.09 4.06
C LEU A 6 -1.58 2.42 2.80
N VAL A 7 -2.13 3.20 1.89
CA VAL A 7 -2.64 2.75 0.59
C VAL A 7 -1.83 3.36 -0.56
N GLY A 8 -1.90 2.75 -1.71
CA GLY A 8 -1.21 3.21 -2.91
C GLY A 8 -0.64 2.06 -3.73
N TYR A 9 -0.07 2.41 -4.87
CA TYR A 9 0.41 1.45 -5.85
C TYR A 9 1.60 0.62 -5.33
N MET A 10 1.84 -0.54 -5.95
CA MET A 10 3.00 -1.37 -5.65
C MET A 10 4.30 -0.56 -5.85
N GLY A 11 5.26 -0.70 -4.93
CA GLY A 11 6.54 -0.01 -5.03
C GLY A 11 6.53 1.47 -4.60
N CYS A 12 5.40 2.05 -4.18
CA CYS A 12 5.35 3.44 -3.72
C CYS A 12 5.96 3.68 -2.32
N GLY A 13 6.36 2.62 -1.60
CA GLY A 13 7.09 2.74 -0.34
C GLY A 13 6.30 2.45 0.94
N LYS A 14 5.08 1.91 0.85
CA LYS A 14 4.20 1.64 2.00
C LYS A 14 4.88 0.88 3.14
N SER A 15 5.50 -0.26 2.84
CA SER A 15 6.13 -1.10 3.88
C SER A 15 7.34 -0.40 4.52
N THR A 16 8.13 0.35 3.76
CA THR A 16 9.29 1.09 4.28
C THR A 16 8.84 2.23 5.19
N LEU A 17 7.94 3.07 4.70
CA LEU A 17 7.38 4.20 5.46
C LEU A 17 6.56 3.72 6.66
N GLY A 18 5.80 2.62 6.48
CA GLY A 18 5.00 2.04 7.53
C GLY A 18 5.82 1.58 8.73
N ARG A 19 6.96 0.90 8.49
CA ARG A 19 7.87 0.52 9.59
C ARG A 19 8.48 1.72 10.30
N ARG A 20 8.82 2.78 9.56
CA ARG A 20 9.32 4.04 10.17
C ARG A 20 8.26 4.70 11.03
N LEU A 21 7.04 4.82 10.51
CA LEU A 21 5.90 5.38 11.25
C LEU A 21 5.59 4.59 12.52
N ALA A 22 5.46 3.27 12.39
CA ALA A 22 5.16 2.40 13.51
C ALA A 22 6.20 2.53 14.64
N ARG A 23 7.49 2.56 14.26
CA ARG A 23 8.59 2.78 15.22
C ARG A 23 8.49 4.13 15.90
N ARG A 24 8.21 5.20 15.15
CA ARG A 24 8.12 6.57 15.69
C ARG A 24 6.91 6.74 16.60
N LEU A 25 5.84 6.02 16.33
CA LEU A 25 4.59 6.05 17.10
C LEU A 25 4.58 5.04 18.27
N GLY A 26 5.53 4.12 18.33
CA GLY A 26 5.56 3.06 19.34
C GLY A 26 4.42 2.04 19.23
N VAL A 27 3.93 1.77 18.01
CA VAL A 27 2.82 0.86 17.73
C VAL A 27 3.25 -0.29 16.80
N PRO A 28 2.49 -1.40 16.74
CA PRO A 28 2.75 -2.49 15.82
C PRO A 28 2.73 -2.03 14.34
N PHE A 29 3.57 -2.69 13.52
CA PHE A 29 3.52 -2.61 12.07
C PHE A 29 2.95 -3.91 11.51
N LEU A 30 1.93 -3.80 10.68
CA LEU A 30 1.28 -4.91 9.99
C LEU A 30 1.44 -4.72 8.47
N ASP A 31 1.80 -5.78 7.76
CA ASP A 31 1.81 -5.81 6.28
C ASP A 31 0.83 -6.89 5.84
N THR A 32 -0.20 -6.52 5.09
CA THR A 32 -1.28 -7.46 4.74
C THR A 32 -0.77 -8.61 3.88
N ASP A 33 0.20 -8.39 3.00
CA ASP A 33 0.78 -9.46 2.20
C ASP A 33 1.51 -10.48 3.10
N THR A 34 2.26 -10.00 4.09
CA THR A 34 2.94 -10.86 5.08
C THR A 34 1.93 -11.65 5.94
N LEU A 35 0.83 -11.02 6.34
CA LEU A 35 -0.21 -11.69 7.13
C LEU A 35 -0.94 -12.78 6.31
N ILE A 36 -1.20 -12.51 5.02
CA ILE A 36 -1.77 -13.48 4.09
C ILE A 36 -0.84 -14.68 3.95
N GLU A 37 0.45 -14.45 3.68
CA GLU A 37 1.44 -15.53 3.52
C GLU A 37 1.58 -16.37 4.79
N ALA A 38 1.55 -15.74 5.97
CA ALA A 38 1.59 -16.46 7.24
C ALA A 38 0.34 -17.30 7.50
N ARG A 39 -0.84 -16.79 7.11
CA ARG A 39 -2.12 -17.49 7.25
C ARG A 39 -2.25 -18.68 6.31
N GLU A 40 -1.90 -18.50 5.05
CA GLU A 40 -2.12 -19.48 3.99
C GLU A 40 -0.94 -20.48 3.85
N GLY A 41 0.22 -20.16 4.45
CA GLY A 41 1.43 -20.99 4.32
C GLY A 41 2.02 -20.99 2.90
N ALA A 42 1.64 -20.03 2.06
CA ALA A 42 2.05 -19.91 0.67
C ALA A 42 2.36 -18.45 0.31
N SER A 43 3.18 -18.22 -0.71
CA SER A 43 3.44 -16.86 -1.18
C SER A 43 2.20 -16.26 -1.86
N VAL A 44 2.07 -14.92 -1.82
CA VAL A 44 1.01 -14.20 -2.56
C VAL A 44 1.00 -14.61 -4.03
N SER A 45 2.17 -14.77 -4.65
CA SER A 45 2.30 -15.21 -6.05
C SER A 45 1.73 -16.61 -6.29
N ASP A 46 1.97 -17.54 -5.37
CA ASP A 46 1.47 -18.92 -5.48
C ASP A 46 -0.05 -18.97 -5.26
N LEU A 47 -0.57 -18.20 -4.31
CA LEU A 47 -2.02 -18.07 -4.09
C LEU A 47 -2.73 -17.59 -5.36
N PHE A 48 -2.21 -16.55 -6.01
CA PHE A 48 -2.75 -16.10 -7.30
C PHE A 48 -2.70 -17.17 -8.37
N ARG A 49 -1.59 -17.91 -8.45
CA ARG A 49 -1.34 -18.90 -9.50
C ARG A 49 -2.20 -20.14 -9.35
N TYR A 50 -2.38 -20.64 -8.13
CA TYR A 50 -3.00 -21.94 -7.86
C TYR A 50 -4.47 -21.82 -7.40
N GLU A 51 -4.80 -20.79 -6.64
CA GLU A 51 -6.15 -20.59 -6.08
C GLU A 51 -6.96 -19.51 -6.84
N GLY A 52 -6.28 -18.67 -7.61
CA GLY A 52 -6.89 -17.63 -8.42
C GLY A 52 -7.17 -16.33 -7.66
N GLU A 53 -7.50 -15.28 -8.44
CA GLU A 53 -7.69 -13.93 -7.90
C GLU A 53 -8.88 -13.84 -6.93
N ALA A 54 -9.99 -14.50 -7.23
CA ALA A 54 -11.18 -14.43 -6.40
C ALA A 54 -10.93 -14.94 -4.98
N HIS A 55 -10.27 -16.09 -4.84
CA HIS A 55 -9.88 -16.63 -3.54
C HIS A 55 -8.92 -15.70 -2.81
N PHE A 56 -7.88 -15.22 -3.50
CA PHE A 56 -6.93 -14.28 -2.91
C PHE A 56 -7.62 -13.03 -2.34
N ARG A 57 -8.59 -12.45 -3.06
CA ARG A 57 -9.32 -11.26 -2.61
C ARG A 57 -10.17 -11.52 -1.37
N GLU A 58 -10.76 -12.70 -1.24
CA GLU A 58 -11.49 -13.07 -0.01
C GLU A 58 -10.52 -13.22 1.18
N VAL A 59 -9.34 -13.81 0.96
CA VAL A 59 -8.30 -13.90 1.99
C VAL A 59 -7.77 -12.51 2.39
N GLU A 60 -7.49 -11.61 1.41
CA GLU A 60 -7.13 -10.22 1.69
C GLU A 60 -8.17 -9.52 2.58
N ARG A 61 -9.46 -9.70 2.27
CA ARG A 61 -10.55 -9.13 3.06
C ARG A 61 -10.57 -9.69 4.48
N ALA A 62 -10.44 -11.00 4.64
CA ALA A 62 -10.43 -11.62 5.96
C ALA A 62 -9.26 -11.09 6.81
N VAL A 63 -8.07 -10.99 6.23
CA VAL A 63 -6.88 -10.43 6.90
C VAL A 63 -7.09 -8.95 7.28
N LEU A 64 -7.73 -8.15 6.43
CA LEU A 64 -8.07 -6.76 6.76
C LEU A 64 -9.02 -6.70 7.97
N GLU A 65 -10.07 -7.50 8.00
CA GLU A 65 -11.02 -7.53 9.13
C GLU A 65 -10.35 -8.01 10.43
N GLU A 66 -9.47 -9.00 10.36
CA GLU A 66 -8.69 -9.45 11.52
C GLU A 66 -7.73 -8.34 12.03
N ALA A 67 -7.08 -7.62 11.11
CA ALA A 67 -6.20 -6.51 11.49
C ALA A 67 -6.99 -5.38 12.16
N ILE A 68 -8.20 -5.09 11.69
CA ILE A 68 -9.11 -4.09 12.29
C ILE A 68 -9.58 -4.54 13.68
N ALA A 69 -10.06 -5.78 13.79
CA ALA A 69 -10.63 -6.29 15.04
C ALA A 69 -9.58 -6.56 16.14
N GLY A 70 -8.37 -6.94 15.73
CA GLY A 70 -7.31 -7.38 16.65
C GLY A 70 -6.42 -6.24 17.18
N ASN A 71 -6.59 -5.00 16.72
CA ASN A 71 -5.66 -3.91 17.09
C ASN A 71 -6.41 -2.61 17.38
N GLU A 72 -6.15 -2.03 18.55
CA GLU A 72 -6.61 -0.67 18.88
C GLU A 72 -5.76 0.41 18.19
N SER A 73 -4.47 0.14 17.97
CA SER A 73 -3.52 1.03 17.32
C SER A 73 -2.47 0.23 16.57
N ALA A 74 -2.30 0.50 15.29
CA ALA A 74 -1.26 -0.07 14.45
C ALA A 74 -1.06 0.76 13.18
N VAL A 75 0.10 0.59 12.52
CA VAL A 75 0.31 1.03 11.14
C VAL A 75 0.18 -0.18 10.22
N VAL A 76 -0.76 -0.12 9.29
CA VAL A 76 -1.10 -1.20 8.37
C VAL A 76 -0.68 -0.81 6.95
N SER A 77 0.26 -1.55 6.36
CA SER A 77 0.63 -1.47 4.94
C SER A 77 -0.25 -2.43 4.14
N THR A 78 -1.03 -1.91 3.20
CA THR A 78 -1.95 -2.73 2.40
C THR A 78 -1.31 -3.23 1.11
N GLY A 79 -1.70 -4.40 0.63
CA GLY A 79 -1.49 -4.81 -0.75
C GLY A 79 -2.10 -3.77 -1.72
N GLY A 80 -1.48 -3.56 -2.89
CA GLY A 80 -1.94 -2.53 -3.83
C GLY A 80 -3.34 -2.78 -4.42
N GLY A 81 -3.82 -4.00 -4.41
CA GLY A 81 -5.17 -4.35 -4.89
C GLY A 81 -6.24 -4.31 -3.81
N LEU A 82 -5.85 -4.40 -2.54
CA LEU A 82 -6.80 -4.46 -1.43
C LEU A 82 -7.76 -3.26 -1.38
N PRO A 83 -7.30 -1.99 -1.52
CA PRO A 83 -8.18 -0.84 -1.49
C PRO A 83 -9.17 -0.77 -2.67
N VAL A 84 -8.86 -1.44 -3.77
CA VAL A 84 -9.67 -1.40 -5.01
C VAL A 84 -10.82 -2.39 -4.98
N TRP A 85 -10.81 -3.34 -4.07
CA TRP A 85 -11.79 -4.42 -4.05
C TRP A 85 -12.97 -4.12 -3.14
N ARG A 86 -14.19 -4.17 -3.71
CA ARG A 86 -15.45 -3.92 -3.01
C ARG A 86 -15.43 -2.62 -2.19
N ASP A 87 -15.85 -2.68 -0.94
CA ASP A 87 -15.95 -1.58 0.02
C ASP A 87 -14.73 -1.45 0.97
N ASN A 88 -13.58 -2.02 0.58
CA ASN A 88 -12.40 -2.04 1.46
C ASN A 88 -11.93 -0.63 1.86
N MET A 89 -11.99 0.36 0.96
CA MET A 89 -11.66 1.75 1.32
C MET A 89 -12.61 2.32 2.36
N GLU A 90 -13.92 2.08 2.22
CA GLU A 90 -14.93 2.52 3.20
C GLU A 90 -14.68 1.86 4.55
N ARG A 91 -14.36 0.55 4.56
CA ARG A 91 -14.03 -0.19 5.79
C ARG A 91 -12.81 0.36 6.49
N MET A 92 -11.74 0.66 5.75
CA MET A 92 -10.52 1.24 6.32
C MET A 92 -10.77 2.66 6.83
N ASN A 93 -11.54 3.49 6.09
CA ASN A 93 -11.90 4.84 6.50
C ASN A 93 -12.78 4.86 7.76
N ALA A 94 -13.66 3.87 7.92
CA ALA A 94 -14.48 3.72 9.12
C ALA A 94 -13.67 3.24 10.34
N ALA A 95 -12.61 2.44 10.11
CA ALA A 95 -11.80 1.85 11.17
C ALA A 95 -10.63 2.74 11.64
N GLY A 96 -10.19 3.66 10.80
CA GLY A 96 -9.04 4.50 11.13
C GLY A 96 -8.72 5.55 10.06
N ARG A 97 -7.51 6.08 10.13
CA ARG A 97 -7.01 7.07 9.18
C ARG A 97 -6.33 6.38 8.00
N THR A 98 -6.75 6.69 6.79
CA THR A 98 -6.13 6.17 5.56
C THR A 98 -5.23 7.23 4.92
N ILE A 99 -4.08 6.80 4.41
CA ILE A 99 -3.05 7.68 3.85
C ILE A 99 -2.66 7.14 2.48
N TYR A 100 -2.96 7.90 1.44
CA TYR A 100 -2.54 7.58 0.09
C TYR A 100 -1.15 8.15 -0.19
N LEU A 101 -0.18 7.27 -0.42
CA LEU A 101 1.16 7.62 -0.87
C LEU A 101 1.16 7.66 -2.40
N ARG A 102 0.84 8.84 -2.96
CA ARG A 102 0.79 9.04 -4.41
C ARG A 102 2.19 9.26 -4.96
N ARG A 103 2.57 8.45 -5.96
CA ARG A 103 3.80 8.59 -6.73
C ARG A 103 3.51 8.40 -8.21
N SER A 104 4.28 9.06 -9.07
CA SER A 104 4.22 8.83 -10.52
C SER A 104 4.76 7.45 -10.89
N ALA A 105 4.34 6.96 -12.05
CA ALA A 105 4.83 5.69 -12.60
C ALA A 105 6.34 5.71 -12.83
N GLU A 106 6.88 6.84 -13.31
CA GLU A 106 8.31 7.06 -13.53
C GLU A 106 9.10 6.95 -12.21
N ASN A 107 8.60 7.62 -11.15
CA ASN A 107 9.24 7.59 -9.84
C ASN A 107 9.25 6.16 -9.28
N ILE A 108 8.13 5.44 -9.38
CA ILE A 108 8.04 4.04 -8.94
C ILE A 108 8.95 3.14 -9.77
N ALA A 109 8.95 3.27 -11.09
CA ALA A 109 9.79 2.47 -11.99
C ALA A 109 11.28 2.65 -11.67
N GLY A 110 11.72 3.89 -11.41
CA GLY A 110 13.09 4.19 -11.03
C GLY A 110 13.50 3.62 -9.65
N ARG A 111 12.53 3.40 -8.76
CA ARG A 111 12.79 2.81 -7.41
C ARG A 111 12.78 1.27 -7.42
N LEU A 112 12.19 0.66 -8.44
CA LEU A 112 12.10 -0.80 -8.53
C LEU A 112 13.42 -1.42 -8.96
N SER A 113 14.05 -2.17 -8.05
CA SER A 113 15.21 -3.00 -8.40
C SER A 113 14.82 -4.13 -9.39
N PRO A 114 15.79 -4.69 -10.15
CA PRO A 114 15.55 -5.86 -10.97
C PRO A 114 14.94 -7.03 -10.20
N TYR A 115 15.34 -7.23 -8.95
CA TYR A 115 14.76 -8.22 -8.05
C TYR A 115 13.28 -7.89 -7.71
N GLY A 116 12.98 -6.63 -7.44
CA GLY A 116 11.62 -6.16 -7.19
C GLY A 116 10.68 -6.37 -8.39
N ARG A 117 11.20 -6.22 -9.62
CA ARG A 117 10.45 -6.52 -10.85
C ARG A 117 10.18 -8.01 -11.00
N ARG A 118 11.20 -8.87 -10.77
CA ARG A 118 11.05 -10.35 -10.88
C ARG A 118 10.03 -10.93 -9.91
N LYS A 119 9.86 -10.36 -8.73
CA LYS A 119 8.84 -10.77 -7.75
C LYS A 119 7.40 -10.47 -8.18
N ARG A 120 7.21 -9.70 -9.26
CA ARG A 120 5.89 -9.25 -9.72
C ARG A 120 5.61 -9.80 -11.11
N PRO A 121 4.83 -10.90 -11.24
CA PRO A 121 4.59 -11.56 -12.53
C PRO A 121 4.11 -10.62 -13.63
N ARG A 122 3.26 -9.63 -13.29
CA ARG A 122 2.72 -8.64 -14.24
C ARG A 122 3.76 -7.66 -14.80
N LEU A 123 4.95 -7.57 -14.19
CA LEU A 123 6.03 -6.66 -14.59
C LEU A 123 7.17 -7.37 -15.32
N GLN A 124 7.11 -8.70 -15.40
CA GLN A 124 8.16 -9.50 -16.04
C GLN A 124 8.16 -9.29 -17.55
N GLY A 125 9.36 -9.20 -18.12
CA GLY A 125 9.54 -9.06 -19.57
C GLY A 125 9.31 -7.65 -20.14
N LEU A 126 8.87 -6.68 -19.34
CA LEU A 126 8.70 -5.30 -19.78
C LEU A 126 10.03 -4.55 -19.76
N ASN A 127 10.33 -3.80 -20.84
CA ASN A 127 11.37 -2.79 -20.81
C ASN A 127 10.94 -1.57 -19.98
N ASP A 128 11.80 -0.57 -19.79
CA ASP A 128 11.51 0.56 -18.90
C ASP A 128 10.34 1.44 -19.41
N GLU A 129 10.22 1.66 -20.70
CA GLU A 129 9.13 2.43 -21.30
C GLU A 129 7.80 1.68 -21.19
N GLU A 130 7.80 0.39 -21.50
CA GLU A 130 6.63 -0.48 -21.37
C GLU A 130 6.18 -0.59 -19.92
N LEU A 131 7.13 -0.65 -18.97
CA LEU A 131 6.85 -0.67 -17.53
C LEU A 131 6.14 0.60 -17.09
N VAL A 132 6.66 1.77 -17.45
CA VAL A 132 6.04 3.07 -17.12
C VAL A 132 4.65 3.17 -17.75
N ALA A 133 4.50 2.82 -19.05
CA ALA A 133 3.22 2.85 -19.73
C ALA A 133 2.19 1.90 -19.09
N PHE A 134 2.62 0.69 -18.71
CA PHE A 134 1.77 -0.26 -18.00
C PHE A 134 1.33 0.30 -16.65
N MET A 135 2.28 0.80 -15.84
CA MET A 135 1.99 1.36 -14.52
C MET A 135 1.05 2.56 -14.61
N THR A 136 1.27 3.47 -15.56
CA THR A 136 0.44 4.66 -15.75
C THR A 136 -1.02 4.29 -15.97
N ARG A 137 -1.29 3.28 -16.81
CA ARG A 137 -2.65 2.81 -17.07
C ARG A 137 -3.27 2.12 -15.86
N ASP A 138 -2.53 1.17 -15.25
CA ASP A 138 -3.01 0.41 -14.09
C ASP A 138 -3.26 1.32 -12.87
N MET A 139 -2.44 2.36 -12.71
CA MET A 139 -2.61 3.37 -11.65
C MET A 139 -3.82 4.28 -11.91
N ALA A 140 -4.08 4.68 -13.15
CA ALA A 140 -5.24 5.51 -13.49
C ALA A 140 -6.57 4.81 -13.15
N GLU A 141 -6.64 3.49 -13.30
CA GLU A 141 -7.81 2.69 -12.92
C GLU A 141 -7.99 2.60 -11.38
N ARG A 142 -6.92 2.69 -10.62
CA ARG A 142 -6.91 2.53 -9.15
C ARG A 142 -6.98 3.85 -8.39
N ASP A 143 -6.55 4.95 -9.02
CA ASP A 143 -6.48 6.28 -8.37
C ASP A 143 -7.82 6.75 -7.77
N PRO A 144 -9.01 6.50 -8.40
CA PRO A 144 -10.29 6.83 -7.80
C PRO A 144 -10.58 6.14 -6.47
N PHE A 145 -10.02 4.94 -6.26
CA PHE A 145 -10.14 4.23 -4.99
C PHE A 145 -9.15 4.77 -3.96
N TYR A 146 -7.87 4.87 -4.31
CA TYR A 146 -6.86 5.42 -3.41
C TYR A 146 -7.16 6.86 -3.00
N GLY A 147 -7.75 7.65 -3.91
CA GLY A 147 -8.13 9.04 -3.67
C GLY A 147 -9.23 9.24 -2.62
N GLN A 148 -9.92 8.16 -2.20
CA GLN A 148 -10.86 8.18 -1.07
C GLN A 148 -10.16 8.21 0.30
N ALA A 149 -8.83 8.14 0.32
CA ALA A 149 -8.05 8.22 1.56
C ALA A 149 -8.26 9.56 2.27
N THR A 150 -8.26 9.54 3.61
CA THR A 150 -8.43 10.74 4.44
C THR A 150 -7.27 11.73 4.33
N LEU A 151 -6.10 11.25 3.88
CA LEU A 151 -4.94 12.08 3.57
C LEU A 151 -4.27 11.57 2.29
N VAL A 152 -4.02 12.48 1.34
CA VAL A 152 -3.23 12.20 0.13
C VAL A 152 -1.91 12.95 0.22
N ILE A 153 -0.80 12.25 0.00
CA ILE A 153 0.54 12.83 0.01
C ILE A 153 1.20 12.64 -1.35
N GLU A 154 1.52 13.74 -2.02
CA GLU A 154 2.31 13.74 -3.25
C GLU A 154 3.78 13.49 -2.88
N CYS A 155 4.27 12.27 -3.14
CA CYS A 155 5.53 11.79 -2.61
C CYS A 155 6.74 11.98 -3.52
N ASP A 156 6.55 12.38 -4.78
CA ASP A 156 7.62 12.37 -5.79
C ASP A 156 8.82 13.26 -5.45
N ARG A 157 8.56 14.38 -4.79
CA ARG A 157 9.57 15.38 -4.43
C ARG A 157 9.93 15.40 -2.94
N LEU A 158 9.39 14.47 -2.18
CA LEU A 158 9.59 14.40 -0.73
C LEU A 158 10.54 13.27 -0.37
N SER A 159 11.40 13.52 0.59
CA SER A 159 12.13 12.47 1.31
C SER A 159 11.20 11.66 2.20
N ASP A 160 11.64 10.48 2.59
CA ASP A 160 10.87 9.61 3.49
C ASP A 160 10.60 10.30 4.85
N ASP A 161 11.55 11.13 5.34
CA ASP A 161 11.40 11.85 6.61
C ASP A 161 10.36 12.97 6.51
N GLU A 162 10.32 13.70 5.39
CA GLU A 162 9.29 14.69 5.12
C GLU A 162 7.89 14.07 4.98
N ILE A 163 7.80 12.90 4.34
CA ILE A 163 6.53 12.16 4.25
C ILE A 163 6.06 11.76 5.64
N VAL A 164 6.94 11.19 6.46
CA VAL A 164 6.63 10.80 7.84
C VAL A 164 6.18 12.01 8.66
N ALA A 165 6.89 13.15 8.57
CA ALA A 165 6.54 14.38 9.27
C ALA A 165 5.14 14.87 8.88
N ARG A 166 4.79 14.86 7.58
CA ARG A 166 3.45 15.24 7.10
C ARG A 166 2.35 14.31 7.61
N ILE A 167 2.61 13.00 7.66
CA ILE A 167 1.63 12.03 8.20
C ILE A 167 1.35 12.29 9.68
N LEU A 168 2.39 12.64 10.43
CA LEU A 168 2.29 12.90 11.87
C LEU A 168 1.73 14.30 12.20
N GLY A 169 1.66 15.19 11.21
CA GLY A 169 1.29 16.58 11.42
C GLY A 169 2.42 17.46 11.95
N ASP A 170 3.66 16.95 11.93
CA ASP A 170 4.87 17.67 12.37
C ASP A 170 5.43 18.62 11.28
N GLY A 171 4.84 18.60 10.09
CA GLY A 171 5.21 19.47 8.97
C GLY A 171 4.33 20.69 8.90
N ALA A 172 4.90 21.89 8.97
CA ALA A 172 4.22 23.11 8.60
C ALA A 172 3.65 22.97 7.18
N GLU A 173 2.37 23.26 6.97
CA GLU A 173 1.84 23.44 5.62
C GLU A 173 2.67 24.55 4.95
N PRO A 174 3.07 24.40 3.67
CA PRO A 174 3.59 25.56 2.97
C PRO A 174 2.46 26.59 2.92
N GLU A 175 2.72 27.76 3.47
CA GLU A 175 1.86 28.92 3.30
C GLU A 175 1.53 29.08 1.82
N LYS A 176 0.23 29.31 1.54
CA LYS A 176 -0.33 29.51 0.19
C LYS A 176 0.25 30.74 -0.46
#